data_99e12a26c94599141bed0e5266c1320b
#
_entry.id   99e12a26c94599141bed0e5266c1320b
#
_cell.length_a   1.000
_cell.length_b   1.000
_cell.length_c   1.000
_cell.angle_alpha   90.00
_cell.angle_beta   90.00
_cell.angle_gamma   90.00
#
_symmetry.space_group_name_H-M   'P 1'
#
loop_
_entity.id
_entity.type
_entity.pdbx_description
1 polymer ?
#
loop_
_entity_poly.entity_id
_entity_poly.type
_entity_poly.pdbx_seq_one_letter_code
_entity_poly.pdbx_strand_id
1 'polypeptide(L)'
;ELIESDGVLNTEWGAIFLTCMPAYTIGEAEPIGAVVMEFNADVIYKSKLRAMLYSGALALVIVGGCTFITMLCLRRLATPFYKKLAYTDMLTGIGNRTAFELELKNLEKKLPRPFTIVAYDLNYMKRINDTYGHAAGDAYLRRMAHLLMREEPVSRGLSFRIGGDEFVTLFEGEEEETLLRELEVFHMAGAQAEVNGEPVTFAYGVASYDPA
;
A
#
# COMPACT_ATOMS: atom_id res chain seq x y z
N GLU A 1 39.65 58.90 -20.95
CA GLU A 1 38.47 58.13 -20.62
C GLU A 1 38.66 56.69 -21.10
N LEU A 2 38.98 55.79 -20.18
CA LEU A 2 39.12 54.37 -20.46
C LEU A 2 37.67 53.80 -20.64
N ILE A 3 37.33 53.46 -21.87
CA ILE A 3 36.09 52.83 -22.20
C ILE A 3 36.22 51.39 -21.77
N GLU A 4 35.68 51.05 -20.57
CA GLU A 4 35.33 49.68 -20.21
C GLU A 4 34.13 49.29 -21.09
N SER A 5 34.37 48.72 -22.24
CA SER A 5 33.28 48.15 -23.05
C SER A 5 33.43 46.62 -23.08
N ASP A 6 32.79 45.98 -22.15
CA ASP A 6 32.48 44.55 -22.29
C ASP A 6 31.37 44.41 -23.35
N GLY A 7 31.70 43.92 -24.52
CA GLY A 7 30.73 43.82 -25.60
C GLY A 7 31.01 42.63 -26.55
N VAL A 8 29.94 42.12 -27.15
CA VAL A 8 30.04 41.15 -28.25
C VAL A 8 30.16 41.91 -29.58
N LEU A 9 31.30 41.73 -30.27
CA LEU A 9 31.50 42.24 -31.61
C LEU A 9 31.30 41.15 -32.65
N ASN A 10 30.49 41.45 -33.67
CA ASN A 10 30.32 40.57 -34.82
C ASN A 10 31.41 40.91 -35.85
N THR A 11 32.31 39.97 -36.09
CA THR A 11 33.40 40.09 -37.07
C THR A 11 33.16 39.13 -38.25
N GLU A 12 33.94 39.28 -39.33
CA GLU A 12 33.93 38.31 -40.45
C GLU A 12 34.28 36.87 -40.01
N TRP A 13 34.90 36.72 -38.85
CA TRP A 13 35.35 35.46 -38.24
C TRP A 13 34.38 34.90 -37.18
N GLY A 14 33.22 35.54 -37.01
CA GLY A 14 32.19 35.16 -36.02
C GLY A 14 32.06 36.18 -34.88
N ALA A 15 31.18 35.87 -33.92
CA ALA A 15 30.95 36.68 -32.73
C ALA A 15 32.12 36.54 -31.74
N ILE A 16 32.72 37.65 -31.34
CA ILE A 16 33.87 37.72 -30.43
C ILE A 16 33.47 38.51 -29.19
N PHE A 17 33.82 38.01 -28.02
CA PHE A 17 33.72 38.74 -26.77
C PHE A 17 35.07 39.41 -26.47
N LEU A 18 35.06 40.72 -26.35
CA LEU A 18 36.24 41.52 -26.05
C LEU A 18 36.17 42.05 -24.63
N THR A 19 37.23 41.81 -23.85
CA THR A 19 37.42 42.47 -22.57
C THR A 19 38.78 43.21 -22.60
N CYS A 20 38.75 44.41 -22.11
CA CYS A 20 39.91 45.28 -22.12
C CYS A 20 40.30 45.65 -20.67
N MET A 21 41.50 45.31 -20.26
CA MET A 21 42.04 45.64 -18.93
C MET A 21 43.19 46.63 -19.04
N PRO A 22 43.23 47.74 -18.24
CA PRO A 22 44.31 48.64 -18.23
C PRO A 22 45.59 47.99 -17.65
N ALA A 23 46.73 48.23 -18.29
CA ALA A 23 48.05 47.77 -17.83
C ALA A 23 48.78 48.93 -17.15
N TYR A 24 49.28 48.70 -15.94
CA TYR A 24 49.97 49.65 -15.11
C TYR A 24 51.43 49.24 -14.90
N THR A 25 52.33 50.20 -14.79
CA THR A 25 53.71 49.98 -14.28
C THR A 25 53.71 50.13 -12.75
N ILE A 26 54.58 49.38 -12.09
CA ILE A 26 54.71 49.47 -10.61
C ILE A 26 55.18 50.91 -10.24
N GLY A 27 54.28 51.61 -9.49
CA GLY A 27 54.52 52.96 -8.99
C GLY A 27 53.93 54.11 -9.81
N GLU A 28 53.25 53.81 -10.93
CA GLU A 28 52.52 54.82 -11.71
C GLU A 28 51.01 54.64 -11.58
N ALA A 29 50.31 55.78 -11.42
CA ALA A 29 48.84 55.74 -11.25
C ALA A 29 48.08 55.74 -12.58
N GLU A 30 48.80 56.09 -13.68
CA GLU A 30 48.20 56.11 -15.02
C GLU A 30 48.51 54.81 -15.79
N PRO A 31 47.56 54.28 -16.55
CA PRO A 31 47.77 53.08 -17.35
C PRO A 31 48.69 53.37 -18.51
N ILE A 32 49.71 52.55 -18.69
CA ILE A 32 50.67 52.63 -19.80
C ILE A 32 50.16 51.98 -21.09
N GLY A 33 49.07 51.21 -21.02
CA GLY A 33 48.49 50.51 -22.13
C GLY A 33 47.24 49.75 -21.73
N ALA A 34 46.76 48.91 -22.62
CA ALA A 34 45.63 48.04 -22.36
C ALA A 34 45.91 46.59 -22.83
N VAL A 35 45.55 45.64 -22.02
CA VAL A 35 45.52 44.20 -22.40
C VAL A 35 44.17 43.88 -22.92
N VAL A 36 44.06 43.48 -24.18
CA VAL A 36 42.83 43.08 -24.82
C VAL A 36 42.80 41.56 -24.86
N MET A 37 41.78 40.98 -24.28
CA MET A 37 41.53 39.54 -24.38
C MET A 37 40.35 39.31 -25.28
N GLU A 38 40.55 38.41 -26.23
CA GLU A 38 39.56 38.05 -27.25
C GLU A 38 39.11 36.61 -27.04
N PHE A 39 37.80 36.40 -26.88
CA PHE A 39 37.22 35.08 -26.71
C PHE A 39 36.19 34.83 -27.81
N ASN A 40 36.20 33.62 -28.36
CA ASN A 40 35.18 33.21 -29.32
C ASN A 40 33.83 33.00 -28.62
N ALA A 41 32.89 33.93 -28.86
CA ALA A 41 31.57 33.90 -28.24
C ALA A 41 30.77 32.64 -28.61
N ASP A 42 30.94 32.12 -29.83
CA ASP A 42 30.24 30.91 -30.28
C ASP A 42 30.66 29.65 -29.49
N VAL A 43 31.93 29.54 -29.16
CA VAL A 43 32.48 28.44 -28.36
C VAL A 43 31.89 28.48 -26.95
N ILE A 44 31.86 29.69 -26.35
CA ILE A 44 31.29 29.89 -25.02
C ILE A 44 29.80 29.59 -25.02
N TYR A 45 29.04 30.09 -25.99
CA TYR A 45 27.62 29.86 -26.11
C TYR A 45 27.29 28.37 -26.31
N LYS A 46 27.96 27.68 -27.23
CA LYS A 46 27.78 26.25 -27.48
C LYS A 46 28.15 25.39 -26.28
N SER A 47 29.17 25.77 -25.49
CA SER A 47 29.54 25.07 -24.26
C SER A 47 28.51 25.26 -23.17
N LYS A 48 27.99 26.48 -22.97
CA LYS A 48 26.91 26.78 -22.03
C LYS A 48 25.61 26.04 -22.40
N LEU A 49 25.21 26.03 -23.68
CA LEU A 49 24.02 25.33 -24.15
C LEU A 49 24.14 23.83 -23.92
N ARG A 50 25.29 23.20 -24.21
CA ARG A 50 25.55 21.80 -23.94
C ARG A 50 25.47 21.50 -22.45
N ALA A 51 26.10 22.29 -21.60
CA ALA A 51 26.05 22.13 -20.16
C ALA A 51 24.59 22.20 -19.63
N MET A 52 23.81 23.15 -20.14
CA MET A 52 22.39 23.32 -19.79
C MET A 52 21.55 22.13 -20.24
N LEU A 53 21.76 21.57 -21.44
CA LEU A 53 21.09 20.38 -21.94
C LEU A 53 21.46 19.14 -21.11
N TYR A 54 22.73 18.94 -20.77
CA TYR A 54 23.17 17.81 -19.93
C TYR A 54 22.61 17.92 -18.51
N SER A 55 22.61 19.11 -17.90
CA SER A 55 22.03 19.31 -16.57
C SER A 55 20.53 19.08 -16.55
N GLY A 56 19.82 19.54 -17.61
CA GLY A 56 18.39 19.29 -17.77
C GLY A 56 18.07 17.80 -17.94
N ALA A 57 18.83 17.11 -18.80
CA ALA A 57 18.67 15.65 -18.98
C ALA A 57 18.95 14.88 -17.69
N LEU A 58 19.99 15.23 -16.94
CA LEU A 58 20.32 14.63 -15.65
C LEU A 58 19.20 14.86 -14.63
N ALA A 59 18.66 16.08 -14.55
CA ALA A 59 17.55 16.40 -13.66
C ALA A 59 16.31 15.54 -13.98
N LEU A 60 15.97 15.35 -15.26
CA LEU A 60 14.86 14.49 -15.68
C LEU A 60 15.07 13.02 -15.28
N VAL A 61 16.29 12.50 -15.41
CA VAL A 61 16.63 11.14 -14.98
C VAL A 61 16.47 10.98 -13.47
N ILE A 62 16.95 11.94 -12.69
CA ILE A 62 16.83 11.93 -11.23
C ILE A 62 15.36 11.97 -10.81
N VAL A 63 14.58 12.91 -11.35
CA VAL A 63 13.15 13.04 -11.04
C VAL A 63 12.39 11.78 -11.44
N GLY A 64 12.65 11.24 -12.65
CA GLY A 64 12.06 9.99 -13.11
C GLY A 64 12.43 8.80 -12.21
N GLY A 65 13.67 8.69 -11.80
CA GLY A 65 14.15 7.66 -10.86
C GLY A 65 13.47 7.78 -9.48
N CYS A 66 13.42 8.97 -8.92
CA CYS A 66 12.77 9.22 -7.63
C CYS A 66 11.26 8.88 -7.68
N THR A 67 10.55 9.32 -8.74
CA THR A 67 9.11 9.01 -8.88
C THR A 67 8.87 7.51 -9.04
N PHE A 68 9.70 6.82 -9.81
CA PHE A 68 9.62 5.37 -9.99
C PHE A 68 9.85 4.61 -8.67
N ILE A 69 10.89 4.99 -7.92
CA ILE A 69 11.18 4.40 -6.59
C ILE A 69 10.03 4.64 -5.62
N THR A 70 9.52 5.88 -5.57
CA THR A 70 8.37 6.22 -4.70
C THR A 70 7.14 5.38 -5.06
N MET A 71 6.85 5.20 -6.34
CA MET A 71 5.74 4.35 -6.81
C MET A 71 5.94 2.89 -6.42
N LEU A 72 7.16 2.36 -6.53
CA LEU A 72 7.47 0.99 -6.09
C LEU A 72 7.30 0.81 -4.58
N CYS A 73 7.78 1.78 -3.78
CA CYS A 73 7.61 1.78 -2.32
C CYS A 73 6.13 1.81 -1.93
N LEU A 74 5.33 2.68 -2.54
CA LEU A 74 3.89 2.75 -2.30
C LEU A 74 3.19 1.43 -2.64
N ARG A 75 3.49 0.83 -3.79
CA ARG A 75 2.91 -0.46 -4.18
C ARG A 75 3.31 -1.60 -3.24
N ARG A 76 4.56 -1.66 -2.80
CA ARG A 76 5.04 -2.75 -1.95
C ARG A 76 4.66 -2.63 -0.48
N LEU A 77 4.63 -1.42 0.06
CA LEU A 77 4.42 -1.17 1.50
C LEU A 77 2.98 -0.73 1.81
N ALA A 78 2.47 0.26 1.10
CA ALA A 78 1.16 0.83 1.41
C ALA A 78 0.00 -0.08 0.98
N THR A 79 0.06 -0.69 -0.22
CA THR A 79 -1.06 -1.50 -0.73
C THR A 79 -1.40 -2.71 0.14
N PRO A 80 -0.44 -3.53 0.64
CA PRO A 80 -0.76 -4.63 1.56
C PRO A 80 -1.34 -4.14 2.87
N PHE A 81 -0.81 -3.04 3.42
CA PHE A 81 -1.30 -2.43 4.65
C PHE A 81 -2.75 -1.95 4.52
N TYR A 82 -3.05 -1.20 3.45
CA TYR A 82 -4.42 -0.75 3.17
C TYR A 82 -5.39 -1.90 2.91
N LYS A 83 -4.95 -2.96 2.20
CA LYS A 83 -5.77 -4.17 2.01
C LYS A 83 -6.09 -4.84 3.34
N LYS A 84 -5.09 -5.02 4.21
CA LYS A 84 -5.32 -5.60 5.54
C LYS A 84 -6.31 -4.76 6.34
N LEU A 85 -6.17 -3.44 6.36
CA LEU A 85 -7.08 -2.54 7.07
C LEU A 85 -8.52 -2.57 6.49
N ALA A 86 -8.65 -2.65 5.16
CA ALA A 86 -9.95 -2.64 4.48
C ALA A 86 -10.71 -3.97 4.56
N TYR A 87 -10.01 -5.11 4.66
CA TYR A 87 -10.60 -6.44 4.52
C TYR A 87 -10.43 -7.35 5.74
N THR A 88 -9.80 -6.90 6.81
CA THR A 88 -9.58 -7.69 8.03
C THR A 88 -10.32 -7.05 9.21
N ASP A 89 -10.98 -7.86 10.03
CA ASP A 89 -11.48 -7.44 11.34
C ASP A 89 -10.31 -7.28 12.33
N MET A 90 -10.13 -6.08 12.85
CA MET A 90 -8.97 -5.73 13.68
C MET A 90 -8.96 -6.42 15.05
N LEU A 91 -10.12 -6.87 15.54
CA LEU A 91 -10.23 -7.56 16.83
C LEU A 91 -9.83 -9.03 16.69
N THR A 92 -10.35 -9.69 15.67
CA THR A 92 -10.27 -11.15 15.52
C THR A 92 -9.21 -11.62 14.53
N GLY A 93 -8.79 -10.74 13.60
CA GLY A 93 -7.77 -11.04 12.59
C GLY A 93 -8.28 -11.83 11.36
N ILE A 94 -9.53 -12.29 11.34
CA ILE A 94 -10.16 -12.90 10.17
C ILE A 94 -10.70 -11.84 9.20
N GLY A 95 -11.29 -12.24 8.07
CA GLY A 95 -11.93 -11.32 7.15
C GLY A 95 -13.07 -10.53 7.82
N ASN A 96 -13.28 -9.29 7.40
CA ASN A 96 -14.41 -8.47 7.82
C ASN A 96 -15.59 -8.59 6.84
N ARG A 97 -16.69 -7.89 7.11
CA ARG A 97 -17.89 -7.86 6.25
C ARG A 97 -17.58 -7.47 4.80
N THR A 98 -16.71 -6.49 4.60
CA THR A 98 -16.31 -6.05 3.24
C THR A 98 -15.58 -7.16 2.48
N ALA A 99 -14.72 -7.92 3.16
CA ALA A 99 -14.05 -9.08 2.58
C ALA A 99 -15.05 -10.18 2.21
N PHE A 100 -16.04 -10.47 3.09
CA PHE A 100 -17.12 -11.42 2.82
C PHE A 100 -17.91 -11.04 1.57
N GLU A 101 -18.38 -9.79 1.48
CA GLU A 101 -19.16 -9.31 0.33
C GLU A 101 -18.35 -9.36 -0.99
N LEU A 102 -17.05 -9.12 -0.92
CA LEU A 102 -16.15 -9.25 -2.08
C LEU A 102 -16.02 -10.71 -2.52
N GLU A 103 -15.81 -11.62 -1.57
CA GLU A 103 -15.65 -13.04 -1.88
C GLU A 103 -16.93 -13.66 -2.40
N LEU A 104 -18.08 -13.30 -1.84
CA LEU A 104 -19.38 -13.70 -2.36
C LEU A 104 -19.58 -13.26 -3.83
N LYS A 105 -19.24 -12.03 -4.17
CA LYS A 105 -19.26 -11.55 -5.56
C LYS A 105 -18.29 -12.31 -6.48
N ASN A 106 -17.17 -12.78 -5.94
CA ASN A 106 -16.23 -13.60 -6.69
C ASN A 106 -16.78 -14.99 -6.95
N LEU A 107 -17.46 -15.60 -5.97
CA LEU A 107 -18.18 -16.88 -6.13
C LEU A 107 -19.29 -16.79 -7.17
N GLU A 108 -20.11 -15.73 -7.13
CA GLU A 108 -21.16 -15.48 -8.14
C GLU A 108 -20.61 -15.48 -9.57
N LYS A 109 -19.40 -14.94 -9.79
CA LYS A 109 -18.74 -14.94 -11.11
C LYS A 109 -18.21 -16.32 -11.53
N LYS A 110 -18.00 -17.22 -10.59
CA LYS A 110 -17.51 -18.58 -10.83
C LYS A 110 -18.64 -19.59 -11.04
N LEU A 111 -19.91 -19.18 -10.93
CA LEU A 111 -21.06 -20.07 -11.16
C LEU A 111 -20.98 -20.73 -12.55
N PRO A 112 -21.39 -22.00 -12.71
CA PRO A 112 -22.09 -22.83 -11.72
C PRO A 112 -21.16 -23.77 -10.92
N ARG A 113 -20.54 -23.31 -9.83
CA ARG A 113 -19.80 -24.16 -8.89
C ARG A 113 -20.54 -24.24 -7.57
N PRO A 114 -20.64 -25.45 -6.94
CA PRO A 114 -21.29 -25.56 -5.65
C PRO A 114 -20.50 -24.81 -4.58
N PHE A 115 -21.21 -24.17 -3.67
CA PHE A 115 -20.64 -23.56 -2.48
C PHE A 115 -21.61 -23.61 -1.32
N THR A 116 -21.09 -23.63 -0.10
CA THR A 116 -21.88 -23.64 1.13
C THR A 116 -21.48 -22.45 2.01
N ILE A 117 -22.48 -21.81 2.59
CA ILE A 117 -22.33 -20.74 3.57
C ILE A 117 -22.78 -21.26 4.92
N VAL A 118 -21.94 -21.13 5.93
CA VAL A 118 -22.28 -21.39 7.31
C VAL A 118 -22.24 -20.08 8.08
N ALA A 119 -23.38 -19.69 8.64
CA ALA A 119 -23.47 -18.51 9.52
C ALA A 119 -23.45 -18.97 10.99
N TYR A 120 -22.76 -18.22 11.83
CA TYR A 120 -22.64 -18.46 13.27
C TYR A 120 -23.03 -17.21 14.05
N ASP A 121 -23.74 -17.40 15.16
CA ASP A 121 -24.11 -16.35 16.11
C ASP A 121 -23.67 -16.77 17.51
N LEU A 122 -22.83 -15.97 18.17
CA LEU A 122 -22.32 -16.30 19.50
C LEU A 122 -23.38 -16.08 20.57
N ASN A 123 -23.63 -17.15 21.33
CA ASN A 123 -24.60 -17.09 22.41
C ASN A 123 -24.10 -16.27 23.60
N TYR A 124 -25.03 -15.58 24.26
CA TYR A 124 -24.81 -14.92 25.56
C TYR A 124 -23.78 -13.82 25.59
N MET A 125 -23.40 -13.21 24.45
CA MET A 125 -22.40 -12.14 24.39
C MET A 125 -22.69 -10.97 25.35
N LYS A 126 -23.97 -10.58 25.45
CA LYS A 126 -24.38 -9.53 26.41
C LYS A 126 -24.08 -9.96 27.85
N ARG A 127 -24.42 -11.20 28.24
CA ARG A 127 -24.16 -11.71 29.60
C ARG A 127 -22.66 -11.75 29.90
N ILE A 128 -21.83 -12.18 28.95
CA ILE A 128 -20.37 -12.18 29.08
C ILE A 128 -19.86 -10.75 29.35
N ASN A 129 -20.30 -9.78 28.56
CA ASN A 129 -19.91 -8.38 28.72
C ASN A 129 -20.37 -7.79 30.05
N ASP A 130 -21.61 -8.05 30.45
CA ASP A 130 -22.20 -7.52 31.68
C ASP A 130 -21.55 -8.14 32.94
N THR A 131 -21.13 -9.42 32.87
CA THR A 131 -20.54 -10.15 34.01
C THR A 131 -19.03 -9.93 34.13
N TYR A 132 -18.29 -9.98 33.02
CA TYR A 132 -16.82 -10.01 33.02
C TYR A 132 -16.19 -8.79 32.34
N GLY A 133 -17.02 -7.86 31.84
CA GLY A 133 -16.58 -6.65 31.13
C GLY A 133 -16.27 -6.88 29.64
N HIS A 134 -16.16 -5.79 28.89
CA HIS A 134 -15.94 -5.82 27.44
C HIS A 134 -14.64 -6.53 27.01
N ALA A 135 -13.59 -6.47 27.84
CA ALA A 135 -12.33 -7.18 27.56
C ALA A 135 -12.52 -8.70 27.51
N ALA A 136 -13.44 -9.26 28.33
CA ALA A 136 -13.80 -10.67 28.31
C ALA A 136 -14.63 -11.02 27.06
N GLY A 137 -15.56 -10.15 26.65
CA GLY A 137 -16.28 -10.29 25.40
C GLY A 137 -15.36 -10.28 24.17
N ASP A 138 -14.37 -9.37 24.16
CA ASP A 138 -13.33 -9.33 23.13
C ASP A 138 -12.51 -10.63 23.09
N ALA A 139 -12.15 -11.18 24.24
CA ALA A 139 -11.45 -12.46 24.32
C ALA A 139 -12.32 -13.63 23.80
N TYR A 140 -13.62 -13.59 24.08
CA TYR A 140 -14.59 -14.57 23.60
C TYR A 140 -14.72 -14.55 22.08
N LEU A 141 -14.81 -13.36 21.48
CA LEU A 141 -14.81 -13.14 20.02
C LEU A 141 -13.50 -13.63 19.37
N ARG A 142 -12.34 -13.33 19.96
CA ARG A 142 -11.04 -13.84 19.49
C ARG A 142 -10.96 -15.36 19.57
N ARG A 143 -11.53 -15.96 20.63
CA ARG A 143 -11.54 -17.41 20.79
C ARG A 143 -12.38 -18.09 19.70
N MET A 144 -13.55 -17.55 19.37
CA MET A 144 -14.36 -18.04 18.24
C MET A 144 -13.59 -17.96 16.92
N ALA A 145 -12.99 -16.81 16.62
CA ALA A 145 -12.18 -16.67 15.41
C ALA A 145 -11.01 -17.66 15.35
N HIS A 146 -10.38 -17.94 16.48
CA HIS A 146 -9.30 -18.94 16.57
C HIS A 146 -9.83 -20.35 16.28
N LEU A 147 -11.02 -20.72 16.78
CA LEU A 147 -11.67 -21.98 16.45
C LEU A 147 -11.93 -22.08 14.93
N LEU A 148 -12.50 -21.04 14.33
CA LEU A 148 -12.77 -20.97 12.89
C LEU A 148 -11.50 -21.12 12.01
N MET A 149 -10.35 -20.69 12.49
CA MET A 149 -9.08 -20.76 11.76
C MET A 149 -8.31 -22.07 11.96
N ARG A 150 -8.58 -22.81 13.02
CA ARG A 150 -7.73 -23.93 13.48
C ARG A 150 -8.41 -25.26 13.50
N GLU A 151 -9.69 -25.28 13.77
CA GLU A 151 -10.44 -26.54 13.91
C GLU A 151 -11.02 -26.99 12.57
N GLU A 152 -10.87 -28.26 12.27
CA GLU A 152 -11.55 -28.91 11.15
C GLU A 152 -13.05 -29.08 11.44
N PRO A 153 -13.94 -28.95 10.45
CA PRO A 153 -13.67 -28.70 9.01
C PRO A 153 -13.51 -27.23 8.68
N VAL A 154 -13.81 -26.35 9.63
CA VAL A 154 -14.05 -24.91 9.39
C VAL A 154 -12.79 -24.20 8.91
N SER A 155 -11.62 -24.70 9.32
CA SER A 155 -10.31 -24.18 8.88
C SER A 155 -10.07 -24.33 7.36
N ARG A 156 -10.82 -25.20 6.67
CA ARG A 156 -10.76 -25.34 5.20
C ARG A 156 -11.50 -24.23 4.46
N GLY A 157 -12.47 -23.59 5.13
CA GLY A 157 -13.27 -22.50 4.59
C GLY A 157 -12.63 -21.12 4.79
N LEU A 158 -13.21 -20.12 4.14
CA LEU A 158 -12.86 -18.71 4.35
C LEU A 158 -13.79 -18.11 5.39
N SER A 159 -13.25 -17.73 6.55
CA SER A 159 -14.02 -17.23 7.68
C SER A 159 -13.98 -15.70 7.80
N PHE A 160 -15.13 -15.12 8.16
CA PHE A 160 -15.35 -13.68 8.25
C PHE A 160 -16.16 -13.34 9.50
N ARG A 161 -15.92 -12.16 10.07
CA ARG A 161 -16.78 -11.54 11.06
C ARG A 161 -17.61 -10.46 10.39
N ILE A 162 -18.93 -10.63 10.35
CA ILE A 162 -19.86 -9.75 9.62
C ILE A 162 -20.65 -8.81 10.51
N GLY A 163 -20.69 -9.07 11.81
CA GLY A 163 -21.41 -8.29 12.82
C GLY A 163 -20.68 -8.28 14.15
N GLY A 164 -21.38 -7.84 15.20
CA GLY A 164 -20.84 -7.81 16.57
C GLY A 164 -20.41 -9.19 17.07
N ASP A 165 -21.31 -10.15 17.02
CA ASP A 165 -21.20 -11.55 17.43
C ASP A 165 -21.47 -12.54 16.29
N GLU A 166 -21.62 -12.03 15.06
CA GLU A 166 -21.95 -12.80 13.86
C GLU A 166 -20.70 -13.13 13.03
N PHE A 167 -20.54 -14.42 12.71
CA PHE A 167 -19.47 -14.95 11.89
C PHE A 167 -20.04 -15.73 10.70
N VAL A 168 -19.28 -15.83 9.63
CA VAL A 168 -19.65 -16.60 8.44
C VAL A 168 -18.41 -17.33 7.92
N THR A 169 -18.58 -18.57 7.46
CA THR A 169 -17.56 -19.30 6.70
C THR A 169 -18.11 -19.70 5.34
N LEU A 170 -17.32 -19.48 4.29
CA LEU A 170 -17.59 -19.89 2.92
C LEU A 170 -16.78 -21.15 2.59
N PHE A 171 -17.42 -22.16 2.02
CA PHE A 171 -16.82 -23.39 1.54
C PHE A 171 -17.06 -23.52 0.04
N GLU A 172 -16.03 -23.80 -0.75
CA GLU A 172 -16.14 -24.09 -2.19
C GLU A 172 -16.02 -25.61 -2.40
N GLY A 173 -17.02 -26.23 -3.06
CA GLY A 173 -16.95 -27.62 -3.50
C GLY A 173 -17.08 -28.69 -2.40
N GLU A 174 -17.46 -28.30 -1.18
CA GLU A 174 -17.73 -29.25 -0.09
C GLU A 174 -19.15 -29.85 -0.21
N GLU A 175 -19.25 -31.12 0.08
CA GLU A 175 -20.54 -31.84 0.11
C GLU A 175 -21.30 -31.50 1.39
N GLU A 176 -22.53 -30.99 1.27
CA GLU A 176 -23.33 -30.48 2.39
C GLU A 176 -23.51 -31.52 3.51
N GLU A 177 -23.83 -32.77 3.17
CA GLU A 177 -24.08 -33.82 4.18
C GLU A 177 -22.82 -34.13 5.00
N THR A 178 -21.68 -34.15 4.35
CA THR A 178 -20.37 -34.32 5.01
C THR A 178 -20.05 -33.16 5.91
N LEU A 179 -20.23 -31.93 5.41
CA LEU A 179 -20.01 -30.72 6.16
C LEU A 179 -20.91 -30.62 7.39
N LEU A 180 -22.19 -30.96 7.29
CA LEU A 180 -23.11 -30.93 8.42
C LEU A 180 -22.66 -31.86 9.57
N ARG A 181 -22.21 -33.08 9.25
CA ARG A 181 -21.70 -34.03 10.27
C ARG A 181 -20.46 -33.49 10.97
N GLU A 182 -19.55 -32.86 10.21
CA GLU A 182 -18.32 -32.30 10.75
C GLU A 182 -18.56 -31.02 11.57
N LEU A 183 -19.58 -30.21 11.20
CA LEU A 183 -20.00 -29.03 11.97
C LEU A 183 -20.59 -29.39 13.34
N GLU A 184 -21.22 -30.55 13.51
CA GLU A 184 -21.65 -31.04 14.83
C GLU A 184 -20.43 -31.27 15.75
N VAL A 185 -19.35 -31.86 15.21
CA VAL A 185 -18.09 -32.05 15.95
C VAL A 185 -17.46 -30.71 16.30
N PHE A 186 -17.43 -29.77 15.35
CA PHE A 186 -16.94 -28.42 15.58
C PHE A 186 -17.74 -27.67 16.66
N HIS A 187 -19.06 -27.81 16.67
CA HIS A 187 -19.92 -27.22 17.69
C HIS A 187 -19.61 -27.79 19.11
N MET A 188 -19.33 -29.10 19.20
CA MET A 188 -18.88 -29.68 20.47
C MET A 188 -17.48 -29.22 20.89
N ALA A 189 -16.58 -28.98 19.93
CA ALA A 189 -15.24 -28.41 20.23
C ALA A 189 -15.34 -26.99 20.78
N GLY A 190 -16.32 -26.20 20.30
CA GLY A 190 -16.64 -24.88 20.85
C GLY A 190 -16.99 -24.94 22.31
N ALA A 191 -17.84 -25.92 22.71
CA ALA A 191 -18.26 -26.12 24.09
C ALA A 191 -17.09 -26.54 25.04
N GLN A 192 -15.99 -27.07 24.51
CA GLN A 192 -14.75 -27.38 25.26
C GLN A 192 -13.79 -26.20 25.33
N ALA A 193 -13.96 -25.19 24.49
CA ALA A 193 -13.12 -24.00 24.46
C ALA A 193 -13.68 -22.98 25.44
N GLU A 194 -12.90 -22.60 26.46
CA GLU A 194 -13.34 -21.71 27.51
C GLU A 194 -12.65 -20.35 27.48
N VAL A 195 -13.38 -19.34 27.92
CA VAL A 195 -12.87 -17.99 28.24
C VAL A 195 -13.42 -17.59 29.61
N ASN A 196 -12.57 -17.37 30.59
CA ASN A 196 -12.92 -17.10 31.98
C ASN A 196 -13.84 -18.17 32.61
N GLY A 197 -13.68 -19.46 32.23
CA GLY A 197 -14.53 -20.57 32.70
C GLY A 197 -15.89 -20.66 31.99
N GLU A 198 -16.17 -19.80 31.01
CA GLU A 198 -17.38 -19.87 30.20
C GLU A 198 -17.08 -20.55 28.85
N PRO A 199 -17.81 -21.59 28.45
CA PRO A 199 -17.63 -22.28 27.18
C PRO A 199 -18.02 -21.38 26.00
N VAL A 200 -17.32 -21.50 24.87
CA VAL A 200 -17.69 -20.80 23.64
C VAL A 200 -18.85 -21.51 22.97
N THR A 201 -20.03 -20.95 23.12
CA THR A 201 -21.24 -21.48 22.53
C THR A 201 -21.80 -20.57 21.45
N PHE A 202 -22.32 -21.17 20.39
CA PHE A 202 -22.90 -20.48 19.26
C PHE A 202 -24.03 -21.26 18.62
N ALA A 203 -24.98 -20.57 18.00
CA ALA A 203 -25.91 -21.15 17.05
C ALA A 203 -25.27 -21.11 15.65
N TYR A 204 -25.66 -22.05 14.76
CA TYR A 204 -25.24 -21.99 13.36
C TYR A 204 -26.35 -22.36 12.41
N GLY A 205 -26.30 -21.85 11.20
CA GLY A 205 -27.20 -22.18 10.10
C GLY A 205 -26.39 -22.38 8.81
N VAL A 206 -26.84 -23.32 7.98
CA VAL A 206 -26.18 -23.73 6.74
C VAL A 206 -27.08 -23.42 5.55
N ALA A 207 -26.49 -22.87 4.48
CA ALA A 207 -27.15 -22.66 3.20
C ALA A 207 -26.23 -23.07 2.08
N SER A 208 -26.64 -23.97 1.22
CA SER A 208 -25.86 -24.47 0.09
C SER A 208 -26.46 -24.03 -1.23
N TYR A 209 -25.59 -23.74 -2.18
CA TYR A 209 -25.93 -23.60 -3.58
C TYR A 209 -25.33 -24.77 -4.34
N ASP A 210 -26.22 -25.59 -4.93
CA ASP A 210 -25.87 -26.68 -5.83
C ASP A 210 -26.44 -26.38 -7.22
N PRO A 211 -25.60 -26.29 -8.26
CA PRO A 211 -26.04 -25.99 -9.63
C PRO A 211 -26.66 -27.18 -10.36
N ALA A 212 -27.00 -28.31 -9.70
CA ALA A 212 -27.47 -29.58 -10.29
C ALA A 212 -28.27 -29.47 -11.60
#